data_86fd470e5a76ee6a0ea2b521e0ee32b9
#
_entry.id   86fd470e5a76ee6a0ea2b521e0ee32b9
#
_cell.length_a   1.000
_cell.length_b   1.000
_cell.length_c   1.000
_cell.angle_alpha   90.00
_cell.angle_beta   90.00
_cell.angle_gamma   90.00
#
_symmetry.space_group_name_H-M   'P 1'
#
loop_
_entity.id
_entity.type
_entity.pdbx_description
1 polymer ?
#
loop_
_entity_poly.entity_id
_entity_poly.type
_entity_poly.pdbx_seq_one_letter_code
_entity_poly.pdbx_strand_id
1 'polypeptide(L)'
;MDLQSLVNKFKIIAGVYAFDILPDGSYSPIRIMAINDLNNMMFNVYPDAPVFYPGVPLRKYFTEINLENFIYNSAVNNEPLYSYVNAFGMWIKGFYLPLDEEGNIINEKGEPNTEPRTAYCLYMTTRSEHAETDFMTQRSGEVASAIMQLSIKLHKMQDFDAGMAACISELCNICYSKRCALFTVDKLNQQCNLYNENGEQPQQMYQLAGEMKRTPYETALAWENDLEGSDCLLLDDLSVIEKRDPVWYQSMRSHDIHNMILTAVRYEHTLVGFIWATNFDTEKTMEIKETLELSTFMLAAVIAHHHLVSRLKTMSTTDSLTQVLNRNAMNERVDRLVSDPSSHPQKMGIAFADLNGLKAVNDGIGHDAGDQLLKNASALLKIVFSDYEIYRSGGDEFVILCPDITREELDESIARLRLLAENTPNVSYAIGTEWVEGEYNILTAMQNADKNMYKDKAEYYRQHPDKNRRKNRA
;
A
#
# COMPACT_ATOMS: atom_id res chain seq x y z
N MET A 1 5.17 17.94 -46.53
CA MET A 1 4.19 17.36 -45.59
C MET A 1 3.32 18.47 -45.03
N ASP A 2 2.03 18.50 -45.32
CA ASP A 2 1.09 19.50 -44.75
C ASP A 2 0.36 18.83 -43.55
N LEU A 3 1.05 18.84 -42.40
CA LEU A 3 0.58 18.19 -41.18
C LEU A 3 -0.68 18.86 -40.60
N GLN A 4 -0.83 20.19 -40.79
CA GLN A 4 -2.01 20.90 -40.33
C GLN A 4 -3.26 20.50 -41.15
N SER A 5 -3.13 20.34 -42.43
CA SER A 5 -4.21 19.83 -43.29
C SER A 5 -4.58 18.39 -42.93
N LEU A 6 -3.59 17.56 -42.54
CA LEU A 6 -3.84 16.18 -42.11
C LEU A 6 -4.72 16.16 -40.85
N VAL A 7 -4.33 16.85 -39.75
CA VAL A 7 -5.08 16.81 -38.46
C VAL A 7 -6.47 17.41 -38.59
N ASN A 8 -6.67 18.38 -39.49
CA ASN A 8 -7.97 19.01 -39.70
C ASN A 8 -9.00 18.12 -40.40
N LYS A 9 -8.57 16.98 -40.99
CA LYS A 9 -9.50 15.98 -41.56
C LYS A 9 -10.28 15.22 -40.50
N PHE A 10 -9.78 15.18 -39.25
CA PHE A 10 -10.37 14.40 -38.17
C PHE A 10 -11.37 15.21 -37.33
N LYS A 11 -12.52 14.59 -37.04
CA LYS A 11 -13.60 15.16 -36.21
C LYS A 11 -13.47 14.77 -34.70
N ILE A 12 -12.33 14.23 -34.33
CA ILE A 12 -11.94 13.90 -32.94
C ILE A 12 -10.67 14.66 -32.61
N ILE A 13 -10.27 14.67 -31.36
CA ILE A 13 -9.02 15.29 -30.92
C ILE A 13 -7.86 14.62 -31.67
N ALA A 14 -7.08 15.40 -32.42
CA ALA A 14 -5.97 14.89 -33.21
C ALA A 14 -4.77 15.84 -33.17
N GLY A 15 -3.56 15.25 -33.16
CA GLY A 15 -2.31 15.98 -33.26
C GLY A 15 -1.20 15.14 -33.89
N VAL A 16 -0.25 15.78 -34.54
CA VAL A 16 0.97 15.14 -35.03
C VAL A 16 2.14 15.50 -34.16
N TYR A 17 2.85 14.47 -33.76
CA TYR A 17 4.00 14.53 -32.86
C TYR A 17 5.24 14.06 -33.61
N ALA A 18 6.40 14.65 -33.32
CA ALA A 18 7.65 14.28 -33.97
C ALA A 18 8.82 14.27 -32.97
N PHE A 19 9.79 13.41 -33.23
CA PHE A 19 11.07 13.34 -32.53
C PHE A 19 12.16 12.88 -33.48
N ASP A 20 13.41 13.06 -33.09
CA ASP A 20 14.55 12.64 -33.89
C ASP A 20 15.13 11.35 -33.28
N ILE A 21 15.31 10.34 -34.14
CA ILE A 21 16.10 9.14 -33.83
C ILE A 21 17.57 9.55 -34.01
N LEU A 22 18.39 9.43 -32.95
CA LEU A 22 19.78 9.85 -32.96
C LEU A 22 20.71 8.71 -33.40
N PRO A 23 21.96 9.03 -33.85
CA PRO A 23 22.91 8.02 -34.31
C PRO A 23 23.31 6.96 -33.27
N ASP A 24 23.12 7.25 -32.00
CA ASP A 24 23.36 6.33 -30.87
C ASP A 24 22.14 5.47 -30.51
N GLY A 25 21.04 5.59 -31.26
CA GLY A 25 19.79 4.89 -31.02
C GLY A 25 18.90 5.54 -29.95
N SER A 26 19.32 6.66 -29.37
CA SER A 26 18.48 7.43 -28.44
C SER A 26 17.50 8.36 -29.19
N TYR A 27 16.56 8.97 -28.49
CA TYR A 27 15.53 9.82 -29.05
C TYR A 27 15.59 11.23 -28.49
N SER A 28 15.35 12.21 -29.36
CA SER A 28 15.14 13.59 -28.90
C SER A 28 13.79 13.74 -28.17
N PRO A 29 13.61 14.80 -27.34
CA PRO A 29 12.29 15.10 -26.78
C PRO A 29 11.22 15.26 -27.85
N ILE A 30 10.02 14.73 -27.59
CA ILE A 30 8.86 14.81 -28.48
C ILE A 30 8.40 16.27 -28.63
N ARG A 31 8.09 16.67 -29.84
CA ARG A 31 7.56 17.99 -30.23
C ARG A 31 6.20 17.84 -30.83
N ILE A 32 5.28 18.77 -30.55
CA ILE A 32 3.96 18.83 -31.16
C ILE A 32 4.08 19.65 -32.45
N MET A 33 3.81 19.02 -33.57
CA MET A 33 3.99 19.65 -34.90
C MET A 33 2.73 20.28 -35.45
N ALA A 34 1.58 19.66 -35.22
CA ALA A 34 0.27 20.16 -35.66
C ALA A 34 -0.82 19.66 -34.73
N ILE A 35 -1.88 20.44 -34.52
CA ILE A 35 -3.07 20.08 -33.75
C ILE A 35 -4.32 20.60 -34.45
N ASN A 36 -5.46 19.89 -34.32
CA ASN A 36 -6.73 20.42 -34.78
C ASN A 36 -7.40 21.33 -33.75
N ASP A 37 -8.48 21.99 -34.12
CA ASP A 37 -9.19 22.94 -33.24
C ASP A 37 -9.69 22.28 -31.93
N LEU A 38 -10.12 21.02 -31.97
CA LEU A 38 -10.56 20.29 -30.79
C LEU A 38 -9.42 20.07 -29.78
N ASN A 39 -8.22 19.77 -30.28
CA ASN A 39 -7.04 19.62 -29.45
C ASN A 39 -6.60 20.98 -28.88
N ASN A 40 -6.66 22.03 -29.68
CA ASN A 40 -6.33 23.38 -29.25
C ASN A 40 -7.30 23.88 -28.15
N MET A 41 -8.60 23.60 -28.26
CA MET A 41 -9.57 23.89 -27.21
C MET A 41 -9.20 23.20 -25.89
N MET A 42 -8.73 21.96 -25.96
CA MET A 42 -8.34 21.19 -24.80
C MET A 42 -7.10 21.77 -24.10
N PHE A 43 -6.10 22.22 -24.85
CA PHE A 43 -4.91 22.88 -24.28
C PHE A 43 -5.27 24.18 -23.56
N ASN A 44 -6.24 24.92 -24.06
CA ASN A 44 -6.68 26.19 -23.47
C ASN A 44 -7.53 26.04 -22.19
N VAL A 45 -7.89 24.82 -21.77
CA VAL A 45 -8.59 24.58 -20.48
C VAL A 45 -7.65 24.83 -19.29
N TYR A 46 -6.36 24.69 -19.48
CA TYR A 46 -5.37 24.94 -18.40
C TYR A 46 -4.96 26.40 -18.40
N PRO A 47 -5.17 27.16 -17.29
CA PRO A 47 -4.94 28.62 -17.24
C PRO A 47 -3.51 29.06 -17.59
N ASP A 48 -2.53 28.18 -17.31
CA ASP A 48 -1.09 28.43 -17.52
C ASP A 48 -0.52 27.71 -18.74
N ALA A 49 -1.38 27.09 -19.59
CA ALA A 49 -0.90 26.40 -20.76
C ALA A 49 -0.25 27.38 -21.77
N PRO A 50 0.92 27.07 -22.31
CA PRO A 50 1.55 27.92 -23.31
C PRO A 50 0.71 27.93 -24.59
N VAL A 51 0.76 29.06 -25.30
CA VAL A 51 0.13 29.13 -26.64
C VAL A 51 0.81 28.15 -27.56
N PHE A 52 0.01 27.35 -28.29
CA PHE A 52 0.53 26.37 -29.23
C PHE A 52 1.32 27.05 -30.37
N TYR A 53 2.46 26.47 -30.72
CA TYR A 53 3.21 26.73 -31.94
C TYR A 53 3.84 25.42 -32.45
N PRO A 54 3.97 25.19 -33.77
CA PRO A 54 4.62 24.01 -34.31
C PRO A 54 6.05 23.81 -33.75
N GLY A 55 6.35 22.60 -33.26
CA GLY A 55 7.63 22.29 -32.64
C GLY A 55 7.71 22.55 -31.12
N VAL A 56 6.60 22.92 -30.48
CA VAL A 56 6.56 23.07 -29.02
C VAL A 56 6.82 21.71 -28.35
N PRO A 57 7.66 21.65 -27.28
CA PRO A 57 7.89 20.40 -26.56
C PRO A 57 6.61 19.85 -25.93
N LEU A 58 6.34 18.53 -26.12
CA LEU A 58 5.17 17.85 -25.55
C LEU A 58 5.07 18.05 -24.03
N ARG A 59 6.19 17.95 -23.32
CA ARG A 59 6.27 18.08 -21.84
C ARG A 59 5.83 19.43 -21.27
N LYS A 60 5.59 20.42 -22.13
CA LYS A 60 4.96 21.69 -21.70
C LYS A 60 3.44 21.57 -21.48
N TYR A 61 2.81 20.52 -22.01
CA TYR A 61 1.38 20.27 -21.88
C TYR A 61 1.09 18.97 -21.14
N PHE A 62 1.90 17.94 -21.39
CA PHE A 62 1.72 16.62 -20.82
C PHE A 62 3.06 16.10 -20.29
N THR A 63 3.03 15.57 -19.10
CA THR A 63 4.17 14.94 -18.44
C THR A 63 4.00 13.43 -18.33
N GLU A 64 2.92 12.89 -18.89
CA GLU A 64 2.58 11.48 -18.83
C GLU A 64 3.52 10.63 -19.70
N ILE A 65 4.25 9.72 -19.06
CA ILE A 65 5.27 8.87 -19.68
C ILE A 65 4.65 7.90 -20.69
N ASN A 66 3.46 7.36 -20.39
CA ASN A 66 2.81 6.40 -21.28
C ASN A 66 2.49 7.02 -22.65
N LEU A 67 2.04 8.27 -22.69
CA LEU A 67 1.80 8.99 -23.95
C LEU A 67 3.08 9.10 -24.78
N GLU A 68 4.21 9.46 -24.13
CA GLU A 68 5.51 9.51 -24.80
C GLU A 68 5.92 8.13 -25.34
N ASN A 69 5.80 7.08 -24.54
CA ASN A 69 6.15 5.71 -24.92
C ASN A 69 5.32 5.21 -26.10
N PHE A 70 4.01 5.43 -26.10
CA PHE A 70 3.16 5.03 -27.24
C PHE A 70 3.54 5.78 -28.53
N ILE A 71 3.86 7.07 -28.43
CA ILE A 71 4.30 7.86 -29.59
C ILE A 71 5.64 7.32 -30.11
N TYR A 72 6.63 7.08 -29.22
CA TYR A 72 7.92 6.51 -29.60
C TYR A 72 7.75 5.14 -30.24
N ASN A 73 7.09 4.21 -29.57
CA ASN A 73 6.95 2.83 -30.03
C ASN A 73 6.21 2.74 -31.36
N SER A 74 5.12 3.51 -31.54
CA SER A 74 4.40 3.53 -32.80
C SER A 74 5.29 4.01 -33.95
N ALA A 75 5.99 5.14 -33.76
CA ALA A 75 6.79 5.72 -34.84
C ALA A 75 8.12 4.98 -35.09
N VAL A 76 8.75 4.39 -34.07
CA VAL A 76 10.00 3.63 -34.19
C VAL A 76 9.75 2.24 -34.79
N ASN A 77 8.77 1.52 -34.24
CA ASN A 77 8.43 0.18 -34.74
C ASN A 77 7.63 0.20 -36.04
N ASN A 78 7.25 1.40 -36.50
CA ASN A 78 6.46 1.61 -37.67
C ASN A 78 5.14 0.82 -37.64
N GLU A 79 4.47 0.83 -36.48
CA GLU A 79 3.31 0.02 -36.15
C GLU A 79 2.18 0.85 -35.56
N PRO A 80 0.93 0.75 -36.09
CA PRO A 80 -0.23 1.33 -35.43
C PRO A 80 -0.42 0.76 -34.04
N LEU A 81 -0.52 1.65 -33.04
CA LEU A 81 -0.80 1.26 -31.65
C LEU A 81 -2.13 1.83 -31.19
N TYR A 82 -2.69 1.18 -30.20
CA TYR A 82 -3.94 1.57 -29.59
C TYR A 82 -3.80 1.55 -28.06
N SER A 83 -4.36 2.55 -27.40
CA SER A 83 -4.43 2.57 -25.94
C SER A 83 -5.85 2.80 -25.44
N TYR A 84 -6.20 2.19 -24.33
CA TYR A 84 -7.42 2.46 -23.59
C TYR A 84 -7.05 2.54 -22.11
N VAL A 85 -7.06 3.74 -21.55
CA VAL A 85 -6.57 4.01 -20.19
C VAL A 85 -7.59 4.83 -19.41
N ASN A 86 -7.66 4.60 -18.10
CA ASN A 86 -8.31 5.54 -17.20
C ASN A 86 -7.25 6.53 -16.71
N ALA A 87 -7.40 7.78 -17.11
CA ALA A 87 -6.50 8.85 -16.69
C ALA A 87 -7.29 10.14 -16.43
N PHE A 88 -6.91 10.89 -15.39
CA PHE A 88 -7.57 12.13 -14.99
C PHE A 88 -9.09 11.98 -14.74
N GLY A 89 -9.53 10.81 -14.26
CA GLY A 89 -10.93 10.49 -14.00
C GLY A 89 -11.77 10.25 -15.26
N MET A 90 -11.17 10.07 -16.43
CA MET A 90 -11.83 9.77 -17.68
C MET A 90 -11.21 8.56 -18.39
N TRP A 91 -12.03 7.82 -19.12
CA TRP A 91 -11.57 6.77 -20.02
C TRP A 91 -11.13 7.38 -21.34
N ILE A 92 -9.87 7.16 -21.71
CA ILE A 92 -9.23 7.75 -22.88
C ILE A 92 -8.89 6.63 -23.87
N LYS A 93 -9.45 6.70 -25.07
CA LYS A 93 -9.02 5.86 -26.20
C LYS A 93 -7.98 6.64 -26.99
N GLY A 94 -6.80 6.08 -27.18
CA GLY A 94 -5.73 6.65 -27.99
C GLY A 94 -5.43 5.77 -29.19
N PHE A 95 -5.30 6.38 -30.35
CA PHE A 95 -4.83 5.77 -31.59
C PHE A 95 -3.53 6.43 -31.98
N TYR A 96 -2.48 5.67 -32.11
CA TYR A 96 -1.14 6.11 -32.48
C TYR A 96 -0.79 5.50 -33.82
N LEU A 97 -0.66 6.33 -34.85
CA LEU A 97 -0.44 5.91 -36.21
C LEU A 97 0.88 6.51 -36.72
N PRO A 98 1.86 5.70 -37.07
CA PRO A 98 3.10 6.22 -37.64
C PRO A 98 2.81 6.87 -39.01
N LEU A 99 3.62 7.88 -39.35
CA LEU A 99 3.56 8.54 -40.67
C LEU A 99 4.85 8.26 -41.42
N ASP A 100 4.73 8.06 -42.72
CA ASP A 100 5.88 7.99 -43.61
C ASP A 100 6.49 9.38 -43.88
N GLU A 101 7.57 9.45 -44.66
CA GLU A 101 8.26 10.69 -45.00
C GLU A 101 7.41 11.67 -45.84
N GLU A 102 6.37 11.16 -46.51
CA GLU A 102 5.42 11.95 -47.26
C GLU A 102 4.25 12.46 -46.40
N GLY A 103 4.06 11.87 -45.20
CA GLY A 103 2.98 12.18 -44.26
C GLY A 103 1.74 11.32 -44.46
N ASN A 104 1.86 10.18 -45.12
CA ASN A 104 0.78 9.20 -45.22
C ASN A 104 0.73 8.34 -43.96
N ILE A 105 -0.48 7.95 -43.57
CA ILE A 105 -0.71 7.10 -42.40
C ILE A 105 -0.32 5.65 -42.78
N ILE A 106 0.50 5.04 -41.94
CA ILE A 106 0.85 3.62 -42.01
C ILE A 106 -0.16 2.85 -41.17
N ASN A 107 -0.95 2.01 -41.85
CA ASN A 107 -2.07 1.27 -41.23
C ASN A 107 -1.72 -0.19 -40.87
N GLU A 108 -0.57 -0.67 -41.31
CA GLU A 108 -0.08 -2.04 -41.06
C GLU A 108 1.34 -1.97 -40.51
N LYS A 109 1.77 -3.00 -39.78
CA LYS A 109 3.13 -3.07 -39.23
C LYS A 109 4.14 -3.08 -40.38
N GLY A 110 5.04 -2.10 -40.35
CA GLY A 110 6.18 -1.98 -41.29
C GLY A 110 7.49 -2.48 -40.66
N GLU A 111 8.59 -2.26 -41.38
CA GLU A 111 9.91 -2.50 -40.80
C GLU A 111 10.27 -1.37 -39.81
N PRO A 112 10.91 -1.68 -38.66
CA PRO A 112 11.30 -0.69 -37.69
C PRO A 112 12.24 0.39 -38.22
N ASN A 113 12.08 1.60 -37.76
CA ASN A 113 12.92 2.74 -38.13
C ASN A 113 14.20 2.75 -37.27
N THR A 114 15.28 2.21 -37.82
CA THR A 114 16.59 2.09 -37.12
C THR A 114 17.58 3.17 -37.55
N GLU A 115 17.33 3.90 -38.64
CA GLU A 115 18.23 4.93 -39.14
C GLU A 115 17.96 6.30 -38.49
N PRO A 116 18.99 7.15 -38.29
CA PRO A 116 18.82 8.51 -37.79
C PRO A 116 17.94 9.34 -38.70
N ARG A 117 16.75 9.71 -38.21
CA ARG A 117 15.78 10.52 -38.92
C ARG A 117 14.74 11.15 -37.98
N THR A 118 13.98 12.09 -38.50
CA THR A 118 12.78 12.56 -37.79
C THR A 118 11.65 11.58 -38.01
N ALA A 119 11.13 10.99 -36.92
CA ALA A 119 9.96 10.11 -36.92
C ALA A 119 8.71 10.90 -36.53
N TYR A 120 7.55 10.52 -37.11
CA TYR A 120 6.27 11.20 -36.92
C TYR A 120 5.21 10.21 -36.48
N CYS A 121 4.36 10.63 -35.56
CA CYS A 121 3.19 9.87 -35.08
C CYS A 121 1.95 10.78 -35.12
N LEU A 122 0.90 10.33 -35.74
CA LEU A 122 -0.44 10.90 -35.61
C LEU A 122 -1.11 10.28 -34.39
N TYR A 123 -1.40 11.08 -33.39
CA TYR A 123 -2.17 10.68 -32.22
C TYR A 123 -3.57 11.24 -32.29
N MET A 124 -4.55 10.37 -32.11
CA MET A 124 -5.97 10.70 -32.06
C MET A 124 -6.57 10.15 -30.77
N THR A 125 -7.49 10.90 -30.16
CA THR A 125 -8.09 10.46 -28.90
C THR A 125 -9.57 10.81 -28.80
N THR A 126 -10.31 9.93 -28.09
CA THR A 126 -11.67 10.17 -27.61
C THR A 126 -11.71 9.95 -26.12
N ARG A 127 -12.65 10.61 -25.43
CA ARG A 127 -12.78 10.57 -23.97
C ARG A 127 -14.21 10.23 -23.57
N SER A 128 -14.37 9.46 -22.48
CA SER A 128 -15.66 9.09 -21.91
C SER A 128 -15.57 9.10 -20.38
N GLU A 129 -16.63 9.51 -19.70
CA GLU A 129 -16.73 9.43 -18.24
C GLU A 129 -16.93 7.98 -17.75
N HIS A 130 -17.42 7.10 -18.62
CA HIS A 130 -17.69 5.71 -18.30
C HIS A 130 -16.90 4.77 -19.20
N ALA A 131 -16.49 3.61 -18.63
CA ALA A 131 -15.88 2.55 -19.41
C ALA A 131 -16.87 2.05 -20.48
N GLU A 132 -16.43 1.94 -21.72
CA GLU A 132 -17.25 1.33 -22.76
C GLU A 132 -17.24 -0.19 -22.62
N THR A 133 -18.41 -0.77 -22.35
CA THR A 133 -18.60 -2.22 -22.16
C THR A 133 -18.22 -3.05 -23.38
N ASP A 134 -18.42 -2.52 -24.59
CA ASP A 134 -18.07 -3.22 -25.84
C ASP A 134 -16.57 -3.44 -25.99
N PHE A 135 -15.76 -2.61 -25.33
CA PHE A 135 -14.31 -2.73 -25.33
C PHE A 135 -13.81 -3.84 -24.42
N MET A 136 -14.52 -4.07 -23.30
CA MET A 136 -14.24 -5.20 -22.39
C MET A 136 -14.58 -6.56 -23.02
N THR A 137 -15.47 -6.61 -24.01
CA THR A 137 -15.88 -7.85 -24.69
C THR A 137 -14.98 -8.24 -25.87
N GLN A 138 -14.17 -7.32 -26.40
CA GLN A 138 -13.19 -7.60 -27.48
C GLN A 138 -11.84 -8.11 -26.95
N ARG A 139 -11.63 -8.06 -25.64
CA ARG A 139 -10.42 -8.61 -25.00
C ARG A 139 -10.39 -10.13 -25.16
N SER A 140 -9.20 -10.70 -25.22
CA SER A 140 -9.01 -12.14 -25.33
C SER A 140 -9.91 -12.87 -24.34
N GLY A 141 -10.84 -13.69 -24.81
CA GLY A 141 -11.75 -14.47 -23.97
C GLY A 141 -10.98 -15.40 -23.03
N GLU A 142 -9.74 -15.76 -23.37
CA GLU A 142 -8.83 -16.56 -22.56
C GLU A 142 -8.34 -15.78 -21.34
N VAL A 143 -7.91 -14.53 -21.52
CA VAL A 143 -7.46 -13.64 -20.41
C VAL A 143 -8.63 -13.39 -19.46
N ALA A 144 -9.80 -13.03 -19.97
CA ALA A 144 -10.97 -12.79 -19.13
C ALA A 144 -11.39 -14.05 -18.34
N SER A 145 -11.35 -15.22 -18.98
CA SER A 145 -11.65 -16.50 -18.34
C SER A 145 -10.62 -16.84 -17.24
N ALA A 146 -9.32 -16.63 -17.51
CA ALA A 146 -8.27 -16.88 -16.53
C ALA A 146 -8.41 -15.96 -15.30
N ILE A 147 -8.65 -14.66 -15.49
CA ILE A 147 -8.88 -13.71 -14.40
C ILE A 147 -10.14 -14.06 -13.60
N MET A 148 -11.22 -14.51 -14.24
CA MET A 148 -12.42 -14.95 -13.55
C MET A 148 -12.17 -16.20 -12.69
N GLN A 149 -11.37 -17.17 -13.19
CA GLN A 149 -10.98 -18.33 -12.40
C GLN A 149 -10.13 -17.95 -11.19
N LEU A 150 -9.19 -17.00 -11.34
CA LEU A 150 -8.42 -16.44 -10.24
C LEU A 150 -9.32 -15.79 -9.19
N SER A 151 -10.30 -15.00 -9.61
CA SER A 151 -11.26 -14.37 -8.71
C SER A 151 -12.02 -15.41 -7.88
N ILE A 152 -12.51 -16.48 -8.52
CA ILE A 152 -13.20 -17.59 -7.83
C ILE A 152 -12.29 -18.30 -6.84
N LYS A 153 -11.02 -18.55 -7.19
CA LYS A 153 -10.04 -19.16 -6.29
C LYS A 153 -9.80 -18.27 -5.06
N LEU A 154 -9.55 -16.97 -5.25
CA LEU A 154 -9.31 -16.03 -4.16
C LEU A 154 -10.48 -15.94 -3.16
N HIS A 155 -11.73 -15.93 -3.65
CA HIS A 155 -12.91 -15.87 -2.78
C HIS A 155 -13.12 -17.15 -1.94
N LYS A 156 -12.53 -18.29 -2.35
CA LYS A 156 -12.62 -19.55 -1.63
C LYS A 156 -11.51 -19.76 -0.59
N MET A 157 -10.43 -18.98 -0.65
CA MET A 157 -9.31 -19.11 0.26
C MET A 157 -9.62 -18.45 1.62
N GLN A 158 -9.33 -19.17 2.69
CA GLN A 158 -9.48 -18.66 4.06
C GLN A 158 -8.26 -17.86 4.51
N ASP A 159 -7.10 -18.13 3.91
CA ASP A 159 -5.83 -17.44 4.18
C ASP A 159 -5.55 -16.44 3.05
N PHE A 160 -5.50 -15.16 3.41
CA PHE A 160 -5.27 -14.07 2.49
C PHE A 160 -3.87 -14.15 1.85
N ASP A 161 -2.83 -14.43 2.65
CA ASP A 161 -1.44 -14.42 2.19
C ASP A 161 -1.18 -15.57 1.22
N ALA A 162 -1.64 -16.77 1.54
CA ALA A 162 -1.58 -17.90 0.63
C ALA A 162 -2.39 -17.67 -0.66
N GLY A 163 -3.54 -16.99 -0.54
CA GLY A 163 -4.38 -16.61 -1.66
C GLY A 163 -3.69 -15.65 -2.60
N MET A 164 -3.04 -14.61 -2.06
CA MET A 164 -2.28 -13.63 -2.84
C MET A 164 -1.09 -14.29 -3.55
N ALA A 165 -0.31 -15.11 -2.86
CA ALA A 165 0.81 -15.82 -3.46
C ALA A 165 0.38 -16.68 -4.67
N ALA A 166 -0.67 -17.47 -4.51
CA ALA A 166 -1.21 -18.30 -5.60
C ALA A 166 -1.71 -17.46 -6.78
N CYS A 167 -2.37 -16.32 -6.49
CA CYS A 167 -2.84 -15.40 -7.51
C CYS A 167 -1.68 -14.78 -8.29
N ILE A 168 -0.65 -14.30 -7.61
CA ILE A 168 0.52 -13.68 -8.23
C ILE A 168 1.29 -14.69 -9.07
N SER A 169 1.46 -15.93 -8.59
CA SER A 169 2.09 -17.00 -9.35
C SER A 169 1.34 -17.28 -10.67
N GLU A 170 0.02 -17.34 -10.63
CA GLU A 170 -0.77 -17.56 -11.84
C GLU A 170 -0.75 -16.37 -12.80
N LEU A 171 -0.80 -15.14 -12.28
CA LEU A 171 -0.65 -13.93 -13.09
C LEU A 171 0.73 -13.86 -13.76
N CYS A 172 1.78 -14.26 -13.07
CA CYS A 172 3.13 -14.33 -13.63
C CYS A 172 3.19 -15.28 -14.86
N ASN A 173 2.51 -16.42 -14.76
CA ASN A 173 2.41 -17.38 -15.89
C ASN A 173 1.58 -16.81 -17.05
N ILE A 174 0.44 -16.17 -16.77
CA ILE A 174 -0.43 -15.58 -17.81
C ILE A 174 0.32 -14.43 -18.54
N CYS A 175 1.09 -13.63 -17.78
CA CYS A 175 1.87 -12.52 -18.31
C CYS A 175 3.17 -12.97 -19.00
N TYR A 176 3.53 -14.25 -19.00
CA TYR A 176 4.80 -14.75 -19.51
C TYR A 176 6.01 -13.94 -19.00
N SER A 177 5.92 -13.43 -17.78
CA SER A 177 6.96 -12.58 -17.19
C SER A 177 7.88 -13.39 -16.26
N LYS A 178 9.12 -12.93 -16.08
CA LYS A 178 10.03 -13.58 -15.15
C LYS A 178 9.62 -13.40 -13.69
N ARG A 179 8.97 -12.26 -13.38
CA ARG A 179 8.51 -11.94 -12.01
C ARG A 179 7.24 -11.11 -12.07
N CYS A 180 6.30 -11.45 -11.23
CA CYS A 180 5.17 -10.60 -10.87
C CYS A 180 5.19 -10.36 -9.36
N ALA A 181 4.71 -9.20 -8.93
CA ALA A 181 4.53 -8.94 -7.52
C ALA A 181 3.37 -7.97 -7.28
N LEU A 182 2.77 -8.06 -6.09
CA LEU A 182 1.74 -7.18 -5.59
C LEU A 182 2.26 -6.47 -4.35
N PHE A 183 2.14 -5.16 -4.32
CA PHE A 183 2.48 -4.31 -3.21
C PHE A 183 1.22 -3.65 -2.68
N THR A 184 0.73 -4.11 -1.53
CA THR A 184 -0.48 -3.55 -0.90
C THR A 184 -0.14 -2.31 -0.10
N VAL A 185 -1.05 -1.34 -0.07
CA VAL A 185 -0.88 -0.04 0.59
C VAL A 185 -2.11 0.26 1.43
N ASP A 186 -1.94 0.30 2.75
CA ASP A 186 -2.92 0.85 3.68
C ASP A 186 -2.55 2.29 4.03
N LYS A 187 -3.16 3.25 3.34
CA LYS A 187 -2.89 4.69 3.53
C LYS A 187 -3.23 5.18 4.94
N LEU A 188 -4.19 4.56 5.62
CA LEU A 188 -4.63 5.00 6.95
C LEU A 188 -3.62 4.62 8.03
N ASN A 189 -3.10 3.40 7.95
CA ASN A 189 -2.12 2.89 8.90
C ASN A 189 -0.68 3.10 8.44
N GLN A 190 -0.46 3.61 7.20
CA GLN A 190 0.83 3.75 6.54
C GLN A 190 1.59 2.41 6.48
N GLN A 191 0.85 1.31 6.32
CA GLN A 191 1.39 -0.03 6.22
C GLN A 191 1.40 -0.50 4.78
N CYS A 192 2.47 -1.22 4.42
CA CYS A 192 2.67 -1.74 3.08
C CYS A 192 3.25 -3.15 3.17
N ASN A 193 2.71 -4.07 2.36
CA ASN A 193 3.18 -5.45 2.30
C ASN A 193 3.46 -5.84 0.84
N LEU A 194 4.53 -6.60 0.63
CA LEU A 194 4.93 -7.12 -0.68
C LEU A 194 4.61 -8.62 -0.74
N TYR A 195 3.93 -9.01 -1.81
CA TYR A 195 3.60 -10.41 -2.12
C TYR A 195 4.21 -10.79 -3.46
N ASN A 196 4.78 -11.98 -3.53
CA ASN A 196 5.19 -12.63 -4.77
C ASN A 196 4.70 -14.08 -4.79
N GLU A 197 5.18 -14.90 -5.71
CA GLU A 197 4.83 -16.32 -5.83
C GLU A 197 5.19 -17.16 -4.58
N ASN A 198 6.04 -16.66 -3.69
CA ASN A 198 6.45 -17.32 -2.45
C ASN A 198 5.71 -16.80 -1.20
N GLY A 199 4.72 -15.91 -1.37
CA GLY A 199 3.93 -15.29 -0.30
C GLY A 199 4.36 -13.89 0.07
N GLU A 200 4.07 -13.47 1.30
CA GLU A 200 4.45 -12.17 1.83
C GLU A 200 5.98 -12.05 2.00
N GLN A 201 6.56 -10.96 1.53
CA GLN A 201 8.00 -10.70 1.53
C GLN A 201 8.35 -9.36 2.22
N PRO A 202 8.09 -9.20 3.52
CA PRO A 202 8.28 -7.92 4.20
C PRO A 202 9.75 -7.49 4.20
N GLN A 203 10.69 -8.43 4.44
CA GLN A 203 12.12 -8.10 4.45
C GLN A 203 12.61 -7.61 3.09
N GLN A 204 12.15 -8.24 2.00
CA GLN A 204 12.51 -7.82 0.64
C GLN A 204 12.02 -6.40 0.35
N MET A 205 10.82 -6.04 0.80
CA MET A 205 10.31 -4.69 0.60
C MET A 205 11.10 -3.65 1.40
N TYR A 206 11.45 -3.92 2.66
CA TYR A 206 12.29 -3.03 3.46
C TYR A 206 13.69 -2.87 2.85
N GLN A 207 14.25 -3.93 2.28
CA GLN A 207 15.54 -3.87 1.59
C GLN A 207 15.45 -2.98 0.34
N LEU A 208 14.48 -3.22 -0.55
CA LEU A 208 14.26 -2.43 -1.76
C LEU A 208 14.02 -0.95 -1.44
N ALA A 209 13.16 -0.65 -0.48
CA ALA A 209 12.88 0.70 -0.05
C ALA A 209 14.13 1.36 0.57
N GLY A 210 14.91 0.62 1.37
CA GLY A 210 16.17 1.08 1.96
C GLY A 210 17.23 1.42 0.91
N GLU A 211 17.35 0.64 -0.16
CA GLU A 211 18.21 0.94 -1.31
C GLU A 211 17.81 2.27 -1.98
N MET A 212 16.52 2.56 -2.03
CA MET A 212 15.97 3.83 -2.51
C MET A 212 16.01 4.96 -1.47
N LYS A 213 16.54 4.70 -0.26
CA LYS A 213 16.53 5.64 0.87
C LYS A 213 15.13 6.15 1.23
N ARG A 214 14.15 5.27 1.12
CA ARG A 214 12.74 5.51 1.41
C ARG A 214 12.21 4.46 2.37
N THR A 215 11.12 4.76 3.04
CA THR A 215 10.28 3.72 3.67
C THR A 215 9.41 3.04 2.61
N PRO A 216 8.84 1.86 2.88
CA PRO A 216 7.86 1.24 1.98
C PRO A 216 6.69 2.17 1.61
N TYR A 217 6.18 2.94 2.56
CA TYR A 217 5.10 3.88 2.32
C TYR A 217 5.52 5.09 1.46
N GLU A 218 6.70 5.67 1.70
CA GLU A 218 7.24 6.73 0.85
C GLU A 218 7.50 6.24 -0.58
N THR A 219 7.90 4.97 -0.75
CA THR A 219 8.03 4.34 -2.07
C THR A 219 6.67 4.27 -2.78
N ALA A 220 5.62 3.87 -2.07
CA ALA A 220 4.26 3.83 -2.62
C ALA A 220 3.78 5.22 -3.07
N LEU A 221 4.05 6.27 -2.28
CA LEU A 221 3.70 7.65 -2.64
C LEU A 221 4.50 8.15 -3.85
N ALA A 222 5.79 7.80 -3.96
CA ALA A 222 6.61 8.15 -5.10
C ALA A 222 6.06 7.50 -6.39
N TRP A 223 5.73 6.21 -6.36
CA TRP A 223 5.14 5.51 -7.51
C TRP A 223 3.75 6.05 -7.87
N GLU A 224 2.92 6.39 -6.88
CA GLU A 224 1.63 7.04 -7.16
C GLU A 224 1.81 8.38 -7.89
N ASN A 225 2.83 9.15 -7.52
CA ASN A 225 3.18 10.39 -8.19
C ASN A 225 3.76 10.16 -9.59
N ASP A 226 4.56 9.10 -9.78
CA ASP A 226 5.13 8.75 -11.08
C ASP A 226 4.06 8.31 -12.10
N LEU A 227 2.94 7.76 -11.64
CA LEU A 227 1.79 7.46 -12.50
C LEU A 227 1.07 8.71 -13.03
N GLU A 228 1.24 9.88 -12.41
CA GLU A 228 0.70 11.20 -12.86
C GLU A 228 -0.78 11.19 -13.29
N GLY A 229 -1.64 10.48 -12.54
CA GLY A 229 -3.07 10.38 -12.85
C GLY A 229 -3.44 9.28 -13.85
N SER A 230 -2.46 8.53 -14.36
CA SER A 230 -2.67 7.24 -15.03
C SER A 230 -2.72 6.11 -14.00
N ASP A 231 -3.40 5.02 -14.32
CA ASP A 231 -3.39 3.82 -13.47
C ASP A 231 -2.31 2.81 -13.88
N CYS A 232 -1.58 3.06 -14.97
CA CYS A 232 -0.57 2.15 -15.50
C CYS A 232 0.65 2.90 -16.02
N LEU A 233 1.84 2.38 -15.71
CA LEU A 233 3.13 2.83 -16.23
C LEU A 233 3.77 1.70 -17.03
N LEU A 234 4.06 1.97 -18.31
CA LEU A 234 4.74 1.05 -19.23
C LEU A 234 6.20 1.49 -19.38
N LEU A 235 7.12 0.62 -19.06
CA LEU A 235 8.56 0.83 -19.18
C LEU A 235 9.16 -0.30 -20.05
N ASP A 236 9.03 -0.18 -21.37
CA ASP A 236 9.72 -1.06 -22.31
C ASP A 236 11.22 -0.77 -22.29
N ASP A 237 11.58 0.50 -22.04
CA ASP A 237 12.94 0.96 -21.78
C ASP A 237 12.97 1.78 -20.47
N LEU A 238 13.84 1.40 -19.58
CA LEU A 238 14.00 2.05 -18.27
C LEU A 238 14.64 3.45 -18.35
N SER A 239 15.26 3.84 -19.46
CA SER A 239 15.93 5.14 -19.62
C SER A 239 15.00 6.33 -19.38
N VAL A 240 13.71 6.13 -19.55
CA VAL A 240 12.66 7.14 -19.27
C VAL A 240 12.61 7.50 -17.79
N ILE A 241 12.81 6.50 -16.92
CA ILE A 241 12.81 6.68 -15.45
C ILE A 241 14.14 7.26 -14.96
N GLU A 242 15.25 7.03 -15.66
CA GLU A 242 16.57 7.48 -15.23
C GLU A 242 16.61 9.00 -14.94
N LYS A 243 15.93 9.80 -15.75
CA LYS A 243 15.87 11.26 -15.58
C LYS A 243 14.88 11.72 -14.53
N ARG A 244 13.86 10.92 -14.24
CA ARG A 244 12.74 11.27 -13.37
C ARG A 244 12.95 10.80 -11.93
N ASP A 245 13.29 9.53 -11.75
CA ASP A 245 13.66 8.91 -10.48
C ASP A 245 14.93 8.07 -10.65
N PRO A 246 16.13 8.71 -10.66
CA PRO A 246 17.40 8.00 -10.86
C PRO A 246 17.67 6.96 -9.78
N VAL A 247 17.08 7.11 -8.60
CA VAL A 247 17.24 6.17 -7.50
C VAL A 247 16.46 4.89 -7.76
N TRP A 248 15.22 5.02 -8.22
CA TRP A 248 14.41 3.87 -8.65
C TRP A 248 15.03 3.17 -9.87
N TYR A 249 15.52 3.95 -10.87
CA TYR A 249 16.23 3.40 -12.01
C TYR A 249 17.43 2.53 -11.59
N GLN A 250 18.26 3.03 -10.68
CA GLN A 250 19.42 2.27 -10.18
C GLN A 250 18.99 0.99 -9.46
N SER A 251 17.94 1.03 -8.65
CA SER A 251 17.38 -0.15 -7.98
C SER A 251 16.90 -1.19 -9.00
N MET A 252 16.16 -0.78 -10.04
CA MET A 252 15.71 -1.70 -11.09
C MET A 252 16.89 -2.35 -11.82
N ARG A 253 17.91 -1.57 -12.17
CA ARG A 253 19.11 -2.09 -12.85
C ARG A 253 19.90 -3.07 -12.00
N SER A 254 20.05 -2.81 -10.69
CA SER A 254 20.75 -3.72 -9.77
C SER A 254 20.05 -5.07 -9.60
N HIS A 255 18.74 -5.13 -9.85
CA HIS A 255 17.93 -6.36 -9.79
C HIS A 255 17.68 -7.02 -11.15
N ASP A 256 18.48 -6.66 -12.18
CA ASP A 256 18.38 -7.20 -13.55
C ASP A 256 16.98 -7.02 -14.15
N ILE A 257 16.35 -5.87 -13.89
CA ILE A 257 15.09 -5.49 -14.53
C ILE A 257 15.42 -4.71 -15.81
N HIS A 258 14.83 -5.13 -16.92
CA HIS A 258 15.03 -4.53 -18.24
C HIS A 258 13.78 -3.81 -18.73
N ASN A 259 12.61 -4.35 -18.42
CA ASN A 259 11.30 -3.75 -18.70
C ASN A 259 10.33 -4.03 -17.55
N MET A 260 9.30 -3.20 -17.44
CA MET A 260 8.32 -3.27 -16.36
C MET A 260 6.98 -2.69 -16.80
N ILE A 261 5.90 -3.34 -16.40
CA ILE A 261 4.57 -2.75 -16.35
C ILE A 261 4.18 -2.63 -14.88
N LEU A 262 3.89 -1.42 -14.42
CA LEU A 262 3.41 -1.13 -13.06
C LEU A 262 1.98 -0.61 -13.16
N THR A 263 1.04 -1.26 -12.48
CA THR A 263 -0.37 -0.87 -12.50
C THR A 263 -0.86 -0.60 -11.08
N ALA A 264 -1.50 0.56 -10.88
CA ALA A 264 -2.11 0.91 -9.60
C ALA A 264 -3.37 0.08 -9.36
N VAL A 265 -3.53 -0.42 -8.15
CA VAL A 265 -4.75 -1.09 -7.69
C VAL A 265 -5.54 -0.07 -6.86
N ARG A 266 -6.71 0.36 -7.38
CA ARG A 266 -7.55 1.37 -6.74
C ARG A 266 -8.94 0.80 -6.41
N TYR A 267 -9.40 1.06 -5.21
CA TYR A 267 -10.76 0.80 -4.78
C TYR A 267 -11.47 2.14 -4.51
N GLU A 268 -12.56 2.42 -5.23
CA GLU A 268 -13.28 3.71 -5.13
C GLU A 268 -12.34 4.93 -5.16
N HIS A 269 -11.47 5.00 -6.16
CA HIS A 269 -10.43 6.03 -6.35
C HIS A 269 -9.30 6.04 -5.30
N THR A 270 -9.37 5.24 -4.24
CA THR A 270 -8.32 5.14 -3.23
C THR A 270 -7.29 4.11 -3.65
N LEU A 271 -6.01 4.48 -3.65
CA LEU A 271 -4.92 3.54 -3.87
C LEU A 271 -4.88 2.51 -2.74
N VAL A 272 -4.95 1.22 -3.08
CA VAL A 272 -4.84 0.09 -2.15
C VAL A 272 -3.65 -0.81 -2.47
N GLY A 273 -2.95 -0.53 -3.58
CA GLY A 273 -1.74 -1.27 -3.93
C GLY A 273 -1.24 -0.98 -5.33
N PHE A 274 -0.19 -1.71 -5.70
CA PHE A 274 0.38 -1.77 -7.03
C PHE A 274 0.61 -3.23 -7.41
N ILE A 275 0.40 -3.56 -8.67
CA ILE A 275 0.80 -4.84 -9.25
C ILE A 275 1.75 -4.57 -10.42
N TRP A 276 2.78 -5.39 -10.55
CA TRP A 276 3.71 -5.26 -11.68
C TRP A 276 4.16 -6.59 -12.22
N ALA A 277 4.57 -6.58 -13.48
CA ALA A 277 5.28 -7.63 -14.17
C ALA A 277 6.60 -7.09 -14.72
N THR A 278 7.66 -7.91 -14.67
CA THR A 278 9.00 -7.51 -15.15
C THR A 278 9.64 -8.59 -16.02
N ASN A 279 10.51 -8.15 -16.92
CA ASN A 279 11.30 -9.01 -17.81
C ASN A 279 10.42 -9.95 -18.65
N PHE A 280 9.48 -9.37 -19.33
CA PHE A 280 8.56 -10.03 -20.24
C PHE A 280 8.95 -9.78 -21.71
N ASP A 281 8.31 -10.50 -22.63
CA ASP A 281 8.44 -10.30 -24.05
C ASP A 281 7.70 -9.01 -24.47
N THR A 282 8.44 -8.04 -25.01
CA THR A 282 7.88 -6.73 -25.42
C THR A 282 6.87 -6.82 -26.54
N GLU A 283 6.87 -7.89 -27.34
CA GLU A 283 5.82 -8.13 -28.34
C GLU A 283 4.43 -8.35 -27.69
N LYS A 284 4.42 -8.77 -26.41
CA LYS A 284 3.19 -9.02 -25.63
C LYS A 284 2.81 -7.90 -24.66
N THR A 285 3.51 -6.76 -24.69
CA THR A 285 3.31 -5.64 -23.75
C THR A 285 1.84 -5.27 -23.57
N MET A 286 1.07 -5.19 -24.67
CA MET A 286 -0.34 -4.80 -24.62
C MET A 286 -1.23 -5.87 -23.99
N GLU A 287 -1.00 -7.15 -24.29
CA GLU A 287 -1.72 -8.27 -23.67
C GLU A 287 -1.47 -8.35 -22.17
N ILE A 288 -0.21 -8.15 -21.77
CA ILE A 288 0.21 -8.14 -20.35
C ILE A 288 -0.41 -6.95 -19.62
N LYS A 289 -0.37 -5.76 -20.24
CA LYS A 289 -1.02 -4.56 -19.70
C LYS A 289 -2.50 -4.82 -19.43
N GLU A 290 -3.23 -5.34 -20.43
CA GLU A 290 -4.65 -5.65 -20.28
C GLU A 290 -4.91 -6.69 -19.18
N THR A 291 -4.06 -7.71 -19.08
CA THR A 291 -4.14 -8.74 -18.03
C THR A 291 -3.99 -8.13 -16.65
N LEU A 292 -2.98 -7.28 -16.45
CA LEU A 292 -2.76 -6.59 -15.16
C LEU A 292 -3.89 -5.62 -14.85
N GLU A 293 -4.34 -4.81 -15.79
CA GLU A 293 -5.48 -3.90 -15.59
C GLU A 293 -6.77 -4.64 -15.23
N LEU A 294 -7.09 -5.75 -15.88
CA LEU A 294 -8.26 -6.56 -15.52
C LEU A 294 -8.12 -7.16 -14.12
N SER A 295 -6.91 -7.61 -13.75
CA SER A 295 -6.67 -8.19 -12.44
C SER A 295 -6.83 -7.15 -11.31
N THR A 296 -6.56 -5.85 -11.58
CA THR A 296 -6.71 -4.80 -10.55
C THR A 296 -8.14 -4.67 -10.05
N PHE A 297 -9.15 -4.83 -10.90
CA PHE A 297 -10.56 -4.77 -10.47
C PHE A 297 -10.90 -5.83 -9.44
N MET A 298 -10.39 -7.05 -9.65
CA MET A 298 -10.58 -8.16 -8.73
C MET A 298 -9.78 -7.95 -7.43
N LEU A 299 -8.49 -7.63 -7.57
CA LEU A 299 -7.58 -7.45 -6.43
C LEU A 299 -7.99 -6.29 -5.55
N ALA A 300 -8.46 -5.17 -6.14
CA ALA A 300 -8.88 -4.00 -5.40
C ALA A 300 -9.93 -4.31 -4.33
N ALA A 301 -10.99 -5.03 -4.71
CA ALA A 301 -12.06 -5.39 -3.77
C ALA A 301 -11.56 -6.34 -2.66
N VAL A 302 -10.73 -7.33 -3.01
CA VAL A 302 -10.20 -8.30 -2.06
C VAL A 302 -9.24 -7.63 -1.06
N ILE A 303 -8.34 -6.77 -1.53
CA ILE A 303 -7.40 -6.03 -0.68
C ILE A 303 -8.16 -5.05 0.23
N ALA A 304 -9.08 -4.26 -0.33
CA ALA A 304 -9.88 -3.31 0.45
C ALA A 304 -10.69 -4.02 1.55
N HIS A 305 -11.30 -5.17 1.22
CA HIS A 305 -12.02 -5.99 2.20
C HIS A 305 -11.08 -6.51 3.30
N HIS A 306 -9.89 -7.03 2.91
CA HIS A 306 -8.89 -7.49 3.88
C HIS A 306 -8.44 -6.36 4.83
N HIS A 307 -8.13 -5.18 4.30
CA HIS A 307 -7.78 -4.01 5.12
C HIS A 307 -8.92 -3.63 6.06
N LEU A 308 -10.18 -3.66 5.58
CA LEU A 308 -11.35 -3.36 6.41
C LEU A 308 -11.51 -4.38 7.56
N VAL A 309 -11.43 -5.67 7.27
CA VAL A 309 -11.53 -6.75 8.27
C VAL A 309 -10.40 -6.67 9.29
N SER A 310 -9.15 -6.47 8.83
CA SER A 310 -7.99 -6.30 9.69
C SER A 310 -8.15 -5.09 10.62
N ARG A 311 -8.64 -3.99 10.09
CA ARG A 311 -8.93 -2.77 10.86
C ARG A 311 -10.03 -2.99 11.90
N LEU A 312 -11.16 -3.62 11.50
CA LEU A 312 -12.23 -3.95 12.44
C LEU A 312 -11.72 -4.86 13.56
N LYS A 313 -10.89 -5.84 13.23
CA LYS A 313 -10.24 -6.72 14.22
C LYS A 313 -9.37 -5.90 15.18
N THR A 314 -8.50 -5.03 14.65
CA THR A 314 -7.65 -4.16 15.49
C THR A 314 -8.49 -3.25 16.38
N MET A 315 -9.51 -2.58 15.84
CA MET A 315 -10.43 -1.74 16.62
C MET A 315 -11.20 -2.53 17.68
N SER A 316 -11.56 -3.78 17.37
CA SER A 316 -12.26 -4.66 18.31
C SER A 316 -11.35 -5.21 19.42
N THR A 317 -10.05 -5.33 19.17
CA THR A 317 -9.11 -6.01 20.10
C THR A 317 -8.09 -5.09 20.75
N THR A 318 -7.91 -3.85 20.28
CA THR A 318 -6.89 -2.92 20.77
C THR A 318 -7.53 -1.71 21.45
N ASP A 319 -6.93 -1.24 22.53
CA ASP A 319 -7.31 0.02 23.20
C ASP A 319 -6.76 1.22 22.40
N SER A 320 -7.64 2.11 21.99
CA SER A 320 -7.31 3.23 21.10
C SER A 320 -6.34 4.24 21.68
N LEU A 321 -6.31 4.39 23.04
CA LEU A 321 -5.45 5.35 23.71
C LEU A 321 -4.05 4.79 23.95
N THR A 322 -3.97 3.57 24.47
CA THR A 322 -2.72 2.98 24.99
C THR A 322 -2.08 2.01 24.00
N GLN A 323 -2.82 1.59 22.97
CA GLN A 323 -2.34 0.65 21.95
C GLN A 323 -1.86 -0.69 22.53
N VAL A 324 -2.41 -1.10 23.69
CA VAL A 324 -2.37 -2.48 24.18
C VAL A 324 -3.69 -3.17 23.86
N LEU A 325 -3.81 -4.46 24.11
CA LEU A 325 -5.07 -5.17 23.90
C LEU A 325 -6.18 -4.60 24.82
N ASN A 326 -7.40 -4.60 24.33
CA ASN A 326 -8.54 -4.09 25.10
C ASN A 326 -9.24 -5.19 25.91
N ARG A 327 -10.27 -4.81 26.66
CA ARG A 327 -11.05 -5.72 27.50
C ARG A 327 -11.73 -6.84 26.69
N ASN A 328 -12.17 -6.57 25.45
CA ASN A 328 -12.80 -7.60 24.63
C ASN A 328 -11.80 -8.70 24.27
N ALA A 329 -10.59 -8.31 23.85
CA ALA A 329 -9.52 -9.26 23.58
C ALA A 329 -9.14 -10.10 24.80
N MET A 330 -9.12 -9.47 26.00
CA MET A 330 -8.90 -10.19 27.27
C MET A 330 -10.00 -11.22 27.52
N ASN A 331 -11.25 -10.84 27.38
CA ASN A 331 -12.38 -11.75 27.59
C ASN A 331 -12.32 -12.93 26.62
N GLU A 332 -12.12 -12.68 25.32
CA GLU A 332 -11.97 -13.76 24.31
C GLU A 332 -10.78 -14.69 24.61
N ARG A 333 -9.68 -14.16 25.14
CA ARG A 333 -8.52 -14.95 25.54
C ARG A 333 -8.83 -15.84 26.73
N VAL A 334 -9.46 -15.28 27.75
CA VAL A 334 -9.89 -16.00 28.96
C VAL A 334 -10.94 -17.06 28.62
N ASP A 335 -11.94 -16.72 27.80
CA ASP A 335 -12.97 -17.69 27.37
C ASP A 335 -12.36 -18.88 26.61
N ARG A 336 -11.36 -18.65 25.77
CA ARG A 336 -10.62 -19.75 25.11
C ARG A 336 -9.90 -20.64 26.14
N LEU A 337 -9.20 -20.04 27.09
CA LEU A 337 -8.53 -20.79 28.14
C LEU A 337 -9.53 -21.58 29.02
N VAL A 338 -10.72 -21.04 29.28
CA VAL A 338 -11.77 -21.77 30.05
C VAL A 338 -12.38 -22.91 29.21
N SER A 339 -12.60 -22.69 27.92
CA SER A 339 -13.28 -23.65 27.03
C SER A 339 -12.41 -24.85 26.66
N ASP A 340 -11.10 -24.66 26.58
CA ASP A 340 -10.13 -25.69 26.21
C ASP A 340 -8.95 -25.78 27.21
N PRO A 341 -9.15 -26.46 28.35
CA PRO A 341 -8.08 -26.64 29.32
C PRO A 341 -6.85 -27.39 28.79
N SER A 342 -7.00 -28.14 27.68
CA SER A 342 -5.87 -28.83 27.08
C SER A 342 -4.90 -27.94 26.34
N SER A 343 -5.33 -26.73 26.00
CA SER A 343 -4.50 -25.67 25.38
C SER A 343 -3.83 -24.75 26.40
N HIS A 344 -3.97 -25.02 27.70
CA HIS A 344 -3.31 -24.21 28.73
C HIS A 344 -1.79 -24.34 28.62
N PRO A 345 -1.05 -23.20 28.69
CA PRO A 345 0.38 -23.23 28.93
C PRO A 345 0.70 -24.01 30.22
N GLN A 346 1.82 -24.72 30.25
CA GLN A 346 2.24 -25.46 31.45
C GLN A 346 2.48 -24.55 32.64
N LYS A 347 2.88 -23.32 32.37
CA LYS A 347 3.10 -22.26 33.35
C LYS A 347 2.38 -20.99 32.91
N MET A 348 1.80 -20.29 33.87
CA MET A 348 1.11 -19.02 33.59
C MET A 348 1.40 -18.02 34.70
N GLY A 349 2.01 -16.91 34.35
CA GLY A 349 2.10 -15.71 35.16
C GLY A 349 0.94 -14.77 34.87
N ILE A 350 0.33 -14.22 35.89
CA ILE A 350 -0.76 -13.25 35.79
C ILE A 350 -0.38 -12.03 36.64
N ALA A 351 -0.46 -10.85 36.07
CA ALA A 351 -0.29 -9.61 36.80
C ALA A 351 -1.47 -8.68 36.55
N PHE A 352 -2.02 -8.12 37.63
CA PHE A 352 -2.92 -6.98 37.61
C PHE A 352 -2.15 -5.74 38.03
N ALA A 353 -2.25 -4.67 37.23
CA ALA A 353 -1.61 -3.40 37.50
C ALA A 353 -2.62 -2.25 37.41
N ASP A 354 -2.81 -1.54 38.48
CA ASP A 354 -3.69 -0.37 38.59
C ASP A 354 -2.84 0.89 38.71
N LEU A 355 -3.11 1.89 37.85
CA LEU A 355 -2.33 3.14 37.85
C LEU A 355 -2.79 4.08 38.93
N ASN A 356 -1.94 4.29 39.92
CA ASN A 356 -2.24 5.14 41.09
C ASN A 356 -2.36 6.62 40.69
N GLY A 357 -3.41 7.27 41.18
CA GLY A 357 -3.54 8.73 41.12
C GLY A 357 -4.09 9.29 39.81
N LEU A 358 -4.50 8.49 38.83
CA LEU A 358 -5.05 8.97 37.54
C LEU A 358 -6.20 9.97 37.75
N LYS A 359 -7.13 9.67 38.66
CA LYS A 359 -8.23 10.58 38.98
C LYS A 359 -7.78 11.94 39.48
N ALA A 360 -6.73 11.97 40.28
CA ALA A 360 -6.18 13.23 40.83
C ALA A 360 -5.53 14.08 39.73
N VAL A 361 -4.89 13.44 38.76
CA VAL A 361 -4.33 14.11 37.59
C VAL A 361 -5.45 14.67 36.71
N ASN A 362 -6.49 13.88 36.42
CA ASN A 362 -7.64 14.33 35.63
C ASN A 362 -8.36 15.52 36.29
N ASP A 363 -8.62 15.45 37.60
CA ASP A 363 -9.33 16.51 38.34
C ASP A 363 -8.47 17.77 38.51
N GLY A 364 -7.12 17.64 38.56
CA GLY A 364 -6.21 18.75 38.82
C GLY A 364 -5.63 19.43 37.61
N ILE A 365 -5.32 18.66 36.57
CA ILE A 365 -4.60 19.14 35.34
C ILE A 365 -5.44 18.98 34.09
N GLY A 366 -6.43 18.09 34.10
CA GLY A 366 -7.32 17.81 32.96
C GLY A 366 -7.11 16.43 32.32
N HIS A 367 -8.08 16.03 31.48
CA HIS A 367 -8.12 14.71 30.88
C HIS A 367 -6.92 14.42 29.96
N ASP A 368 -6.41 15.43 29.23
CA ASP A 368 -5.25 15.26 28.35
C ASP A 368 -4.00 14.82 29.13
N ALA A 369 -3.82 15.35 30.37
CA ALA A 369 -2.72 14.94 31.24
C ALA A 369 -2.90 13.50 31.75
N GLY A 370 -4.14 13.10 32.04
CA GLY A 370 -4.46 11.72 32.40
C GLY A 370 -4.25 10.74 31.23
N ASP A 371 -4.61 11.13 30.03
CA ASP A 371 -4.37 10.36 28.82
C ASP A 371 -2.87 10.17 28.55
N GLN A 372 -2.07 11.23 28.76
CA GLN A 372 -0.62 11.13 28.64
C GLN A 372 -0.03 10.21 29.73
N LEU A 373 -0.56 10.28 30.94
CA LEU A 373 -0.15 9.39 32.03
C LEU A 373 -0.43 7.91 31.71
N LEU A 374 -1.61 7.60 31.13
CA LEU A 374 -1.97 6.27 30.66
C LEU A 374 -1.06 5.78 29.53
N LYS A 375 -0.72 6.66 28.57
CA LYS A 375 0.25 6.33 27.50
C LYS A 375 1.63 6.02 28.06
N ASN A 376 2.12 6.83 29.01
CA ASN A 376 3.41 6.59 29.64
C ASN A 376 3.41 5.27 30.43
N ALA A 377 2.35 5.02 31.18
CA ALA A 377 2.18 3.75 31.91
C ALA A 377 2.19 2.56 30.95
N SER A 378 1.36 2.58 29.89
CA SER A 378 1.33 1.47 28.93
C SER A 378 2.67 1.26 28.22
N ALA A 379 3.43 2.32 27.95
CA ALA A 379 4.77 2.22 27.37
C ALA A 379 5.75 1.44 28.26
N LEU A 380 5.72 1.68 29.59
CA LEU A 380 6.54 0.91 30.52
C LEU A 380 6.16 -0.58 30.55
N LEU A 381 4.85 -0.87 30.53
CA LEU A 381 4.38 -2.25 30.45
C LEU A 381 4.88 -2.94 29.16
N LYS A 382 4.81 -2.26 28.01
CA LYS A 382 5.34 -2.78 26.74
C LYS A 382 6.85 -3.04 26.74
N ILE A 383 7.63 -2.19 27.43
CA ILE A 383 9.08 -2.38 27.56
C ILE A 383 9.41 -3.59 28.42
N VAL A 384 8.64 -3.84 29.48
CA VAL A 384 8.94 -4.94 30.43
C VAL A 384 8.35 -6.26 29.95
N PHE A 385 7.16 -6.23 29.38
CA PHE A 385 6.38 -7.40 28.98
C PHE A 385 6.18 -7.49 27.46
N SER A 386 7.21 -7.13 26.66
CA SER A 386 7.16 -7.12 25.18
C SER A 386 6.72 -8.44 24.57
N ASP A 387 7.06 -9.56 25.20
CA ASP A 387 6.80 -10.92 24.69
C ASP A 387 5.49 -11.50 25.23
N TYR A 388 4.73 -10.71 25.99
CA TYR A 388 3.53 -11.16 26.69
C TYR A 388 2.28 -10.35 26.31
N GLU A 389 1.12 -10.88 26.67
CA GLU A 389 -0.17 -10.29 26.35
C GLU A 389 -0.53 -9.21 27.38
N ILE A 390 -0.59 -7.94 26.98
CA ILE A 390 -0.94 -6.81 27.84
C ILE A 390 -2.32 -6.31 27.47
N TYR A 391 -3.21 -6.23 28.44
CA TYR A 391 -4.60 -5.80 28.27
C TYR A 391 -4.91 -4.58 29.12
N ARG A 392 -5.71 -3.65 28.59
CA ARG A 392 -6.37 -2.62 29.39
C ARG A 392 -7.79 -3.05 29.68
N SER A 393 -8.09 -3.46 30.93
CA SER A 393 -9.39 -3.98 31.34
C SER A 393 -10.43 -2.90 31.63
N GLY A 394 -9.98 -1.69 31.92
CA GLY A 394 -10.84 -0.52 32.20
C GLY A 394 -10.00 0.66 32.67
N GLY A 395 -10.50 1.86 32.60
CA GLY A 395 -9.93 3.09 33.15
C GLY A 395 -8.40 3.12 33.34
N ASP A 396 -7.96 2.85 34.55
CA ASP A 396 -6.59 2.80 35.06
C ASP A 396 -6.04 1.37 35.24
N GLU A 397 -6.81 0.33 34.88
CA GLU A 397 -6.49 -1.07 35.15
C GLU A 397 -5.90 -1.78 33.91
N PHE A 398 -4.76 -2.45 34.11
CA PHE A 398 -4.10 -3.31 33.14
C PHE A 398 -4.01 -4.74 33.64
N VAL A 399 -4.11 -5.72 32.74
CA VAL A 399 -3.91 -7.14 33.01
C VAL A 399 -2.82 -7.65 32.09
N ILE A 400 -1.89 -8.41 32.63
CA ILE A 400 -0.80 -9.04 31.85
C ILE A 400 -0.92 -10.55 32.01
N LEU A 401 -0.97 -11.26 30.90
CA LEU A 401 -0.93 -12.73 30.85
C LEU A 401 0.41 -13.15 30.26
N CYS A 402 1.17 -13.91 31.04
CA CYS A 402 2.52 -14.35 30.68
C CYS A 402 2.54 -15.90 30.57
N PRO A 403 2.18 -16.45 29.42
CA PRO A 403 2.30 -17.89 29.19
C PRO A 403 3.75 -18.34 29.23
N ASP A 404 3.98 -19.53 29.80
CA ASP A 404 5.26 -20.23 29.92
C ASP A 404 6.38 -19.48 30.68
N ILE A 405 6.05 -18.40 31.39
CA ILE A 405 7.00 -17.67 32.26
C ILE A 405 7.31 -18.47 33.53
N THR A 406 8.55 -18.42 33.99
CA THR A 406 8.90 -18.93 35.30
C THR A 406 8.49 -17.95 36.40
N ARG A 407 8.42 -18.42 37.62
CA ARG A 407 8.09 -17.56 38.77
C ARG A 407 9.14 -16.49 38.98
N GLU A 408 10.41 -16.87 38.86
CA GLU A 408 11.56 -15.98 39.00
C GLU A 408 11.55 -14.87 37.95
N GLU A 409 11.30 -15.20 36.68
CA GLU A 409 11.20 -14.23 35.60
C GLU A 409 10.03 -13.25 35.79
N LEU A 410 8.88 -13.75 36.29
CA LEU A 410 7.74 -12.87 36.61
C LEU A 410 8.12 -11.87 37.71
N ASP A 411 8.73 -12.36 38.81
CA ASP A 411 9.13 -11.54 39.95
C ASP A 411 10.19 -10.49 39.52
N GLU A 412 11.16 -10.86 38.70
CA GLU A 412 12.16 -9.95 38.09
C GLU A 412 11.50 -8.91 37.18
N SER A 413 10.54 -9.31 36.37
CA SER A 413 9.79 -8.38 35.48
C SER A 413 8.99 -7.36 36.31
N ILE A 414 8.34 -7.78 37.39
CA ILE A 414 7.64 -6.88 38.29
C ILE A 414 8.61 -5.92 38.99
N ALA A 415 9.75 -6.42 39.45
CA ALA A 415 10.78 -5.57 40.07
C ALA A 415 11.30 -4.51 39.08
N ARG A 416 11.54 -4.93 37.84
CA ARG A 416 11.96 -4.02 36.77
C ARG A 416 10.89 -2.97 36.44
N LEU A 417 9.60 -3.36 36.39
CA LEU A 417 8.49 -2.43 36.15
C LEU A 417 8.42 -1.38 37.25
N ARG A 418 8.53 -1.78 38.53
CA ARG A 418 8.54 -0.85 39.67
C ARG A 418 9.69 0.15 39.60
N LEU A 419 10.90 -0.33 39.28
CA LEU A 419 12.08 0.52 39.13
C LEU A 419 11.91 1.55 38.00
N LEU A 420 11.36 1.13 36.84
CA LEU A 420 11.08 2.03 35.71
C LEU A 420 9.99 3.05 36.08
N ALA A 421 8.96 2.63 36.80
CA ALA A 421 7.89 3.53 37.24
C ALA A 421 8.43 4.60 38.25
N GLU A 422 9.31 4.22 39.17
CA GLU A 422 9.96 5.18 40.11
C GLU A 422 10.78 6.25 39.37
N ASN A 423 11.37 5.89 38.22
CA ASN A 423 12.17 6.80 37.41
C ASN A 423 11.33 7.55 36.33
N THR A 424 10.01 7.30 36.26
CA THR A 424 9.11 7.94 35.28
C THR A 424 8.17 8.91 36.01
N PRO A 425 8.16 10.21 35.71
CA PRO A 425 7.33 11.20 36.39
C PRO A 425 5.86 10.81 36.43
N ASN A 426 5.28 10.86 37.60
CA ASN A 426 3.86 10.61 37.89
C ASN A 426 3.35 9.19 37.64
N VAL A 427 4.17 8.24 37.17
CA VAL A 427 3.76 6.84 36.99
C VAL A 427 3.99 6.05 38.29
N SER A 428 2.94 5.43 38.76
CA SER A 428 3.00 4.53 39.92
C SER A 428 1.90 3.49 39.83
N TYR A 429 2.23 2.22 40.05
CA TYR A 429 1.27 1.13 40.00
C TYR A 429 1.04 0.50 41.37
N ALA A 430 -0.19 0.07 41.57
CA ALA A 430 -0.48 -1.01 42.51
C ALA A 430 -0.47 -2.32 41.69
N ILE A 431 0.33 -3.31 42.11
CA ILE A 431 0.55 -4.54 41.34
C ILE A 431 0.25 -5.75 42.23
N GLY A 432 -0.52 -6.68 41.65
CA GLY A 432 -0.72 -7.99 42.26
C GLY A 432 -0.46 -9.09 41.24
N THR A 433 0.21 -10.14 41.65
CA THR A 433 0.60 -11.26 40.81
C THR A 433 0.08 -12.58 41.33
N GLU A 434 -0.09 -13.52 40.44
CA GLU A 434 -0.28 -14.93 40.71
C GLU A 434 0.51 -15.74 39.67
N TRP A 435 1.13 -16.81 40.11
CA TRP A 435 1.84 -17.73 39.24
C TRP A 435 1.32 -19.14 39.50
N VAL A 436 0.99 -19.85 38.39
CA VAL A 436 0.43 -21.20 38.45
C VAL A 436 1.15 -22.13 37.47
N GLU A 437 1.20 -23.41 37.79
CA GLU A 437 1.83 -24.47 37.00
C GLU A 437 0.98 -25.73 37.02
N GLY A 438 1.00 -26.50 35.92
CA GLY A 438 0.26 -27.76 35.78
C GLY A 438 -1.23 -27.53 35.53
N GLU A 439 -2.11 -28.25 36.18
CA GLU A 439 -3.56 -28.06 36.08
C GLU A 439 -4.01 -26.88 36.97
N TYR A 440 -4.56 -25.85 36.36
CA TYR A 440 -5.05 -24.69 37.10
C TYR A 440 -6.36 -24.17 36.51
N ASN A 441 -7.11 -23.43 37.34
CA ASN A 441 -8.27 -22.66 36.89
C ASN A 441 -7.87 -21.20 36.69
N ILE A 442 -7.90 -20.73 35.41
CA ILE A 442 -7.48 -19.39 35.05
C ILE A 442 -8.29 -18.30 35.78
N LEU A 443 -9.60 -18.45 35.95
CA LEU A 443 -10.45 -17.48 36.64
C LEU A 443 -10.08 -17.34 38.11
N THR A 444 -9.77 -18.45 38.79
CA THR A 444 -9.31 -18.44 40.19
C THR A 444 -7.94 -17.76 40.29
N ALA A 445 -7.02 -18.05 39.37
CA ALA A 445 -5.71 -17.42 39.37
C ALA A 445 -5.80 -15.91 39.13
N MET A 446 -6.64 -15.47 38.18
CA MET A 446 -6.90 -14.05 37.95
C MET A 446 -7.51 -13.35 39.20
N GLN A 447 -8.47 -14.00 39.85
CA GLN A 447 -9.05 -13.46 41.12
C GLN A 447 -8.01 -13.30 42.22
N ASN A 448 -7.04 -14.22 42.35
CA ASN A 448 -5.97 -14.12 43.32
C ASN A 448 -5.03 -12.98 42.99
N ALA A 449 -4.62 -12.81 41.74
CA ALA A 449 -3.79 -11.70 41.30
C ALA A 449 -4.49 -10.35 41.58
N ASP A 450 -5.78 -10.22 41.27
CA ASP A 450 -6.57 -9.01 41.54
C ASP A 450 -6.63 -8.70 43.03
N LYS A 451 -6.92 -9.72 43.89
CA LYS A 451 -6.89 -9.54 45.36
C LYS A 451 -5.53 -9.07 45.87
N ASN A 452 -4.43 -9.56 45.28
CA ASN A 452 -3.09 -9.15 45.66
C ASN A 452 -2.81 -7.69 45.25
N MET A 453 -3.30 -7.27 44.06
CA MET A 453 -3.23 -5.87 43.59
C MET A 453 -4.01 -4.93 44.56
N TYR A 454 -5.20 -5.32 45.01
CA TYR A 454 -5.97 -4.54 45.97
C TYR A 454 -5.23 -4.36 47.30
N LYS A 455 -4.48 -5.35 47.80
CA LYS A 455 -3.65 -5.26 49.00
C LYS A 455 -2.51 -4.25 48.80
N ASP A 456 -1.82 -4.32 47.64
CA ASP A 456 -0.75 -3.41 47.27
C ASP A 456 -1.27 -1.96 47.18
N LYS A 457 -2.45 -1.79 46.56
CA LYS A 457 -3.13 -0.48 46.47
C LYS A 457 -3.48 0.10 47.84
N ALA A 458 -3.98 -0.73 48.74
CA ALA A 458 -4.29 -0.29 50.12
C ALA A 458 -3.03 0.13 50.88
N GLU A 459 -1.92 -0.59 50.71
CA GLU A 459 -0.63 -0.24 51.32
C GLU A 459 -0.06 1.06 50.74
N TYR A 460 -0.15 1.25 49.41
CA TYR A 460 0.25 2.51 48.77
C TYR A 460 -0.48 3.72 49.39
N TYR A 461 -1.80 3.67 49.54
CA TYR A 461 -2.58 4.78 50.12
C TYR A 461 -2.40 4.92 51.64
N ARG A 462 -1.95 3.87 52.32
CA ARG A 462 -1.54 3.98 53.71
C ARG A 462 -0.25 4.78 53.88
N GLN A 463 0.69 4.59 52.96
CA GLN A 463 1.98 5.29 52.92
C GLN A 463 1.87 6.71 52.35
N HIS A 464 0.84 6.99 51.53
CA HIS A 464 0.59 8.28 50.90
C HIS A 464 -0.82 8.81 51.24
N PRO A 465 -1.09 9.18 52.50
CA PRO A 465 -2.43 9.61 52.94
C PRO A 465 -2.93 10.87 52.23
N ASP A 466 -2.04 11.75 51.83
CA ASP A 466 -2.26 12.97 51.05
C ASP A 466 -2.86 12.71 49.65
N LYS A 467 -2.56 11.56 49.05
CA LYS A 467 -3.07 11.13 47.77
C LYS A 467 -4.41 10.37 47.86
N ASN A 468 -4.89 10.05 49.09
CA ASN A 468 -6.11 9.27 49.32
C ASN A 468 -7.35 10.16 49.47
N ARG A 469 -7.98 10.58 48.40
CA ARG A 469 -9.20 11.40 48.40
C ARG A 469 -10.48 10.68 48.85
N ARG A 470 -10.49 9.36 49.04
CA ARG A 470 -11.69 8.64 49.59
C ARG A 470 -11.99 9.01 51.05
N LYS A 471 -11.01 9.47 51.84
CA LYS A 471 -11.21 9.92 53.23
C LYS A 471 -11.61 11.40 53.36
N ASN A 472 -11.49 12.23 52.32
CA ASN A 472 -11.75 13.67 52.40
C ASN A 472 -13.18 14.05 51.94
N ARG A 473 -14.11 13.11 51.84
CA ARG A 473 -15.54 13.32 51.54
C ARG A 473 -16.44 12.72 52.63
N ALA A 474 -15.98 12.63 53.86
CA ALA A 474 -16.81 12.35 55.04
C ALA A 474 -16.98 13.61 55.89
#